data_50dac001ae0f815a05ebb744dced936d
#
_entry.id   50dac001ae0f815a05ebb744dced936d
#
_cell.length_a   1.000
_cell.length_b   1.000
_cell.length_c   1.000
_cell.angle_alpha   90.00
_cell.angle_beta   90.00
_cell.angle_gamma   90.00
#
_symmetry.space_group_name_H-M   'P 1'
#
loop_
_entity.id
_entity.type
_entity.pdbx_description
1 polymer ?
#
loop_
_entity_poly.entity_id
_entity_poly.type
_entity_poly.pdbx_seq_one_letter_code
_entity_poly.pdbx_strand_id
1 'polypeptide(L)'
;MSCKKSARTREKLLTAAGDVFVQKGFRDATVAEICARAGANIAAVNYYFGGKEALYQEAWRHCLAESLRAHPPDGGADPAAPPEERLRERLRALMGRIADPETKDFFISQMEIANPTGLLEEVMMRELIPMREKTLAMVRELLGPDADERQVVFCEACIISMCVHPLIMRRLGQKTPNARMPVIVDDLDAFADHVVRFALAGIHASRTPARAS
;
A
#
# COMPACT_ATOMS: atom_id res chain seq x y z
N MET A 1 -26.02 -25.63 2.39
CA MET A 1 -26.33 -24.38 1.62
C MET A 1 -26.19 -23.10 2.44
N SER A 2 -26.39 -23.08 3.74
CA SER A 2 -26.30 -21.90 4.63
C SER A 2 -24.90 -21.29 4.72
N CYS A 3 -23.84 -22.07 4.87
CA CYS A 3 -22.46 -21.57 5.04
C CYS A 3 -21.94 -20.78 3.83
N LYS A 4 -22.19 -21.22 2.59
CA LYS A 4 -21.78 -20.50 1.37
C LYS A 4 -22.50 -19.15 1.20
N LYS A 5 -23.76 -19.05 1.60
CA LYS A 5 -24.54 -17.80 1.56
C LYS A 5 -24.01 -16.81 2.59
N SER A 6 -23.65 -17.28 3.78
CA SER A 6 -23.07 -16.50 4.87
C SER A 6 -21.71 -15.90 4.46
N ALA A 7 -20.80 -16.73 3.94
CA ALA A 7 -19.49 -16.28 3.46
C ALA A 7 -19.60 -15.20 2.35
N ARG A 8 -20.52 -15.40 1.39
CA ARG A 8 -20.76 -14.43 0.32
C ARG A 8 -21.31 -13.10 0.84
N THR A 9 -22.16 -13.11 1.88
CA THR A 9 -22.68 -11.87 2.47
C THR A 9 -21.57 -11.11 3.21
N ARG A 10 -20.71 -11.80 3.95
CA ARG A 10 -19.55 -11.21 4.63
C ARG A 10 -18.60 -10.56 3.64
N GLU A 11 -18.27 -11.23 2.54
CA GLU A 11 -17.41 -10.70 1.48
C GLU A 11 -18.00 -9.44 0.83
N LYS A 12 -19.29 -9.43 0.48
CA LYS A 12 -19.98 -8.26 -0.03
C LYS A 12 -19.93 -7.06 0.92
N LEU A 13 -20.06 -7.31 2.23
CA LEU A 13 -19.95 -6.26 3.24
C LEU A 13 -18.52 -5.69 3.30
N LEU A 14 -17.48 -6.52 3.23
CA LEU A 14 -16.09 -6.08 3.22
C LEU A 14 -15.77 -5.24 1.98
N THR A 15 -16.19 -5.69 0.80
CA THR A 15 -16.00 -4.95 -0.46
C THR A 15 -16.71 -3.59 -0.42
N ALA A 16 -18.00 -3.57 -0.01
CA ALA A 16 -18.78 -2.34 0.11
C ALA A 16 -18.21 -1.39 1.18
N ALA A 17 -17.72 -1.93 2.29
CA ALA A 17 -17.06 -1.16 3.35
C ALA A 17 -15.78 -0.49 2.84
N GLY A 18 -14.94 -1.23 2.10
CA GLY A 18 -13.75 -0.67 1.45
C GLY A 18 -14.08 0.52 0.56
N ASP A 19 -15.13 0.40 -0.29
CA ASP A 19 -15.60 1.49 -1.16
C ASP A 19 -16.02 2.73 -0.38
N VAL A 20 -16.82 2.54 0.68
CA VAL A 20 -17.33 3.66 1.48
C VAL A 20 -16.21 4.31 2.28
N PHE A 21 -15.30 3.52 2.87
CA PHE A 21 -14.19 4.05 3.66
C PHE A 21 -13.17 4.82 2.80
N VAL A 22 -12.90 4.39 1.56
CA VAL A 22 -12.07 5.17 0.63
C VAL A 22 -12.69 6.50 0.24
N GLN A 23 -14.04 6.55 0.18
CA GLN A 23 -14.76 7.77 -0.22
C GLN A 23 -14.90 8.78 0.91
N LYS A 24 -15.17 8.31 2.13
CA LYS A 24 -15.61 9.14 3.27
C LYS A 24 -14.70 9.07 4.50
N GLY A 25 -13.81 8.10 4.56
CA GLY A 25 -13.09 7.78 5.78
C GLY A 25 -13.95 7.08 6.83
N PHE A 26 -13.35 6.76 7.96
CA PHE A 26 -14.05 6.07 9.04
C PHE A 26 -15.18 6.92 9.64
N ARG A 27 -14.90 8.20 9.95
CA ARG A 27 -15.82 9.05 10.75
C ARG A 27 -17.16 9.26 10.04
N ASP A 28 -17.14 9.60 8.75
CA ASP A 28 -18.33 9.99 7.97
C ASP A 28 -19.02 8.78 7.29
N ALA A 29 -18.38 7.63 7.23
CA ALA A 29 -18.98 6.39 6.75
C ALA A 29 -20.06 5.90 7.72
N THR A 30 -21.19 5.43 7.23
CA THR A 30 -22.25 4.83 8.04
C THR A 30 -22.46 3.35 7.74
N VAL A 31 -22.80 2.56 8.78
CA VAL A 31 -23.14 1.14 8.61
C VAL A 31 -24.35 0.96 7.69
N ALA A 32 -25.31 1.89 7.77
CA ALA A 32 -26.51 1.85 6.89
C ALA A 32 -26.14 1.97 5.41
N GLU A 33 -25.23 2.89 5.06
CA GLU A 33 -24.76 3.05 3.67
C GLU A 33 -23.98 1.82 3.18
N ILE A 34 -23.10 1.27 4.00
CA ILE A 34 -22.34 0.06 3.68
C ILE A 34 -23.31 -1.11 3.43
N CYS A 35 -24.30 -1.28 4.29
CA CYS A 35 -25.33 -2.34 4.15
C CYS A 35 -26.18 -2.14 2.89
N ALA A 36 -26.60 -0.91 2.60
CA ALA A 36 -27.35 -0.62 1.39
C ALA A 36 -26.56 -0.98 0.12
N ARG A 37 -25.27 -0.62 0.07
CA ARG A 37 -24.37 -0.95 -1.04
C ARG A 37 -24.12 -2.46 -1.17
N ALA A 38 -23.99 -3.17 -0.04
CA ALA A 38 -23.78 -4.63 0.00
C ALA A 38 -25.07 -5.44 -0.30
N GLY A 39 -26.24 -4.80 -0.31
CA GLY A 39 -27.54 -5.50 -0.32
C GLY A 39 -27.75 -6.37 0.93
N ALA A 40 -27.34 -5.88 2.09
CA ALA A 40 -27.37 -6.59 3.37
C ALA A 40 -28.18 -5.81 4.42
N ASN A 41 -28.61 -6.52 5.48
CA ASN A 41 -29.26 -5.90 6.63
C ASN A 41 -28.20 -5.38 7.63
N ILE A 42 -28.51 -4.30 8.35
CA ILE A 42 -27.66 -3.71 9.40
C ILE A 42 -27.29 -4.75 10.47
N ALA A 43 -28.22 -5.65 10.83
CA ALA A 43 -27.95 -6.76 11.75
C ALA A 43 -26.80 -7.67 11.30
N ALA A 44 -26.53 -7.75 9.99
CA ALA A 44 -25.43 -8.57 9.47
C ALA A 44 -24.05 -8.00 9.85
N VAL A 45 -23.89 -6.67 9.95
CA VAL A 45 -22.63 -6.07 10.40
C VAL A 45 -22.34 -6.45 11.86
N ASN A 46 -23.35 -6.34 12.73
CA ASN A 46 -23.19 -6.75 14.12
C ASN A 46 -22.93 -8.27 14.24
N TYR A 47 -23.60 -9.08 13.43
CA TYR A 47 -23.42 -10.53 13.44
C TYR A 47 -22.03 -10.97 12.98
N TYR A 48 -21.50 -10.39 11.88
CA TYR A 48 -20.22 -10.82 11.30
C TYR A 48 -19.01 -10.13 11.91
N PHE A 49 -19.16 -8.89 12.38
CA PHE A 49 -18.04 -8.04 12.77
C PHE A 49 -18.16 -7.47 14.19
N GLY A 50 -19.35 -7.50 14.81
CA GLY A 50 -19.57 -6.90 16.12
C GLY A 50 -19.78 -5.39 16.12
N GLY A 51 -19.48 -4.70 14.99
CA GLY A 51 -19.67 -3.25 14.86
C GLY A 51 -18.86 -2.63 13.75
N LYS A 52 -18.94 -1.29 13.64
CA LYS A 52 -18.29 -0.49 12.59
C LYS A 52 -16.76 -0.52 12.70
N GLU A 53 -16.22 -0.52 13.91
CA GLU A 53 -14.77 -0.48 14.17
C GLU A 53 -14.09 -1.76 13.68
N ALA A 54 -14.61 -2.92 14.08
CA ALA A 54 -14.08 -4.19 13.59
C ALA A 54 -14.33 -4.39 12.09
N LEU A 55 -15.46 -3.90 11.55
CA LEU A 55 -15.70 -3.89 10.11
C LEU A 55 -14.63 -3.04 9.39
N TYR A 56 -14.21 -1.91 9.95
CA TYR A 56 -13.17 -1.05 9.36
C TYR A 56 -11.83 -1.78 9.27
N GLN A 57 -11.39 -2.41 10.35
CA GLN A 57 -10.16 -3.20 10.40
C GLN A 57 -10.19 -4.38 9.41
N GLU A 58 -11.28 -5.13 9.39
CA GLU A 58 -11.45 -6.28 8.50
C GLU A 58 -11.57 -5.88 7.03
N ALA A 59 -12.24 -4.74 6.73
CA ALA A 59 -12.33 -4.20 5.38
C ALA A 59 -10.96 -3.76 4.86
N TRP A 60 -10.14 -3.11 5.70
CA TRP A 60 -8.79 -2.75 5.33
C TRP A 60 -7.92 -3.99 5.02
N ARG A 61 -7.97 -5.03 5.89
CA ARG A 61 -7.26 -6.29 5.64
C ARG A 61 -7.72 -6.97 4.34
N HIS A 62 -9.02 -6.97 4.10
CA HIS A 62 -9.59 -7.52 2.87
C HIS A 62 -9.08 -6.78 1.64
N CYS A 63 -9.12 -5.45 1.65
CA CYS A 63 -8.59 -4.62 0.57
C CYS A 63 -7.08 -4.84 0.36
N LEU A 64 -6.29 -4.94 1.44
CA LEU A 64 -4.87 -5.27 1.36
C LEU A 64 -4.64 -6.64 0.71
N ALA A 65 -5.37 -7.66 1.14
CA ALA A 65 -5.22 -9.01 0.59
C ALA A 65 -5.57 -9.07 -0.90
N GLU A 66 -6.60 -8.33 -1.35
CA GLU A 66 -6.96 -8.22 -2.77
C GLU A 66 -5.87 -7.49 -3.56
N SER A 67 -5.41 -6.37 -3.04
CA SER A 67 -4.38 -5.56 -3.67
C SER A 67 -3.03 -6.32 -3.80
N LEU A 68 -2.63 -7.07 -2.78
CA LEU A 68 -1.42 -7.90 -2.81
C LEU A 68 -1.55 -9.13 -3.72
N ARG A 69 -2.76 -9.60 -3.97
CA ARG A 69 -3.02 -10.66 -4.96
C ARG A 69 -2.91 -10.14 -6.38
N ALA A 70 -3.42 -8.92 -6.63
CA ALA A 70 -3.32 -8.27 -7.94
C ALA A 70 -1.89 -7.78 -8.23
N HIS A 71 -1.20 -7.30 -7.22
CA HIS A 71 0.17 -6.77 -7.28
C HIS A 71 1.04 -7.44 -6.21
N PRO A 72 1.58 -8.65 -6.48
CA PRO A 72 2.47 -9.34 -5.54
C PRO A 72 3.65 -8.46 -5.12
N PRO A 73 3.99 -8.38 -3.81
CA PRO A 73 4.98 -7.41 -3.32
C PRO A 73 6.40 -7.60 -3.82
N ASP A 74 6.74 -8.80 -4.28
CA ASP A 74 8.03 -9.15 -4.88
C ASP A 74 8.06 -8.89 -6.40
N GLY A 75 6.92 -8.53 -7.01
CA GLY A 75 6.78 -8.33 -8.44
C GLY A 75 6.99 -9.60 -9.27
N GLY A 76 7.01 -10.78 -8.64
CA GLY A 76 7.30 -12.06 -9.28
C GLY A 76 8.80 -12.31 -9.53
N ALA A 77 9.68 -11.51 -8.91
CA ALA A 77 11.14 -11.72 -9.02
C ALA A 77 11.55 -13.08 -8.43
N ASP A 78 12.51 -13.74 -9.08
CA ASP A 78 13.15 -14.92 -8.52
C ASP A 78 13.88 -14.52 -7.21
N PRO A 79 13.61 -15.21 -6.09
CA PRO A 79 14.33 -14.96 -4.84
C PRO A 79 15.85 -15.09 -4.94
N ALA A 80 16.36 -15.88 -5.92
CA ALA A 80 17.77 -16.05 -6.21
C ALA A 80 18.35 -15.00 -7.17
N ALA A 81 17.50 -14.12 -7.75
CA ALA A 81 17.96 -13.04 -8.62
C ALA A 81 18.84 -12.03 -7.87
N PRO A 82 19.71 -11.28 -8.60
CA PRO A 82 20.49 -10.19 -8.02
C PRO A 82 19.60 -9.19 -7.24
N PRO A 83 20.12 -8.59 -6.15
CA PRO A 83 19.33 -7.68 -5.31
C PRO A 83 18.81 -6.46 -6.07
N GLU A 84 19.53 -5.99 -7.09
CA GLU A 84 19.08 -4.91 -7.99
C GLU A 84 17.83 -5.28 -8.77
N GLU A 85 17.75 -6.51 -9.26
CA GLU A 85 16.58 -7.01 -10.00
C GLU A 85 15.39 -7.21 -9.06
N ARG A 86 15.61 -7.83 -7.90
CA ARG A 86 14.58 -8.00 -6.87
C ARG A 86 14.02 -6.66 -6.38
N LEU A 87 14.88 -5.66 -6.16
CA LEU A 87 14.44 -4.32 -5.80
C LEU A 87 13.65 -3.65 -6.93
N ARG A 88 14.11 -3.79 -8.18
CA ARG A 88 13.42 -3.26 -9.36
C ARG A 88 11.98 -3.76 -9.44
N GLU A 89 11.80 -5.07 -9.42
CA GLU A 89 10.46 -5.66 -9.54
C GLU A 89 9.56 -5.30 -8.35
N ARG A 90 10.13 -5.23 -7.17
CA ARG A 90 9.41 -4.78 -5.98
C ARG A 90 8.93 -3.33 -6.07
N LEU A 91 9.76 -2.41 -6.56
CA LEU A 91 9.38 -1.00 -6.72
C LEU A 91 8.33 -0.83 -7.83
N ARG A 92 8.44 -1.57 -8.93
CA ARG A 92 7.43 -1.59 -9.98
C ARG A 92 6.09 -2.11 -9.46
N ALA A 93 6.08 -3.22 -8.72
CA ALA A 93 4.88 -3.76 -8.10
C ALA A 93 4.24 -2.77 -7.11
N LEU A 94 5.04 -2.09 -6.29
CA LEU A 94 4.55 -1.06 -5.37
C LEU A 94 3.89 0.10 -6.14
N MET A 95 4.57 0.62 -7.17
CA MET A 95 4.04 1.73 -7.97
C MET A 95 2.78 1.32 -8.76
N GLY A 96 2.76 0.13 -9.35
CA GLY A 96 1.58 -0.43 -10.00
C GLY A 96 0.40 -0.53 -9.05
N ARG A 97 0.62 -1.04 -7.83
CA ARG A 97 -0.40 -1.12 -6.78
C ARG A 97 -0.97 0.25 -6.39
N ILE A 98 -0.11 1.26 -6.20
CA ILE A 98 -0.57 2.61 -5.84
C ILE A 98 -1.31 3.29 -6.99
N ALA A 99 -0.88 3.04 -8.23
CA ALA A 99 -1.48 3.62 -9.43
C ALA A 99 -2.82 2.98 -9.82
N ASP A 100 -3.07 1.73 -9.39
CA ASP A 100 -4.28 0.98 -9.69
C ASP A 100 -5.49 1.61 -8.95
N PRO A 101 -6.52 2.09 -9.67
CA PRO A 101 -7.71 2.69 -9.07
C PRO A 101 -8.50 1.71 -8.18
N GLU A 102 -8.39 0.41 -8.41
CA GLU A 102 -9.08 -0.62 -7.63
C GLU A 102 -8.38 -0.89 -6.27
N THR A 103 -7.15 -0.46 -6.10
CA THR A 103 -6.42 -0.58 -4.82
C THR A 103 -6.95 0.41 -3.80
N LYS A 104 -7.52 -0.10 -2.72
CA LYS A 104 -8.21 0.69 -1.68
C LYS A 104 -7.41 0.81 -0.39
N ASP A 105 -6.71 -0.25 0.01
CA ASP A 105 -5.96 -0.32 1.27
C ASP A 105 -4.96 0.82 1.43
N PHE A 106 -4.25 1.17 0.36
CA PHE A 106 -3.29 2.26 0.36
C PHE A 106 -3.95 3.61 0.72
N PHE A 107 -5.11 3.91 0.11
CA PHE A 107 -5.81 5.19 0.35
C PHE A 107 -6.49 5.24 1.70
N ILE A 108 -7.05 4.12 2.19
CA ILE A 108 -7.56 4.03 3.56
C ILE A 108 -6.41 4.29 4.55
N SER A 109 -5.22 3.70 4.30
CA SER A 109 -4.03 3.94 5.12
C SER A 109 -3.59 5.40 5.11
N GLN A 110 -3.59 6.07 3.94
CA GLN A 110 -3.25 7.50 3.84
C GLN A 110 -4.25 8.39 4.61
N MET A 111 -5.54 8.05 4.55
CA MET A 111 -6.55 8.76 5.33
C MET A 111 -6.38 8.56 6.84
N GLU A 112 -6.04 7.34 7.27
CA GLU A 112 -5.76 7.02 8.66
C GLU A 112 -4.53 7.76 9.18
N ILE A 113 -3.45 7.85 8.37
CA ILE A 113 -2.24 8.61 8.71
C ILE A 113 -2.54 10.11 8.80
N ALA A 114 -3.34 10.66 7.87
CA ALA A 114 -3.67 12.08 7.83
C ALA A 114 -4.67 12.50 8.92
N ASN A 115 -5.58 11.62 9.33
CA ASN A 115 -6.61 11.86 10.34
C ASN A 115 -6.83 10.62 11.21
N PRO A 116 -5.90 10.33 12.13
CA PRO A 116 -5.86 9.08 12.88
C PRO A 116 -7.13 8.81 13.67
N THR A 117 -7.65 7.58 13.54
CA THR A 117 -8.69 7.04 14.43
C THR A 117 -8.11 6.21 15.55
N GLY A 118 -6.88 5.73 15.38
CA GLY A 118 -6.20 4.75 16.24
C GLY A 118 -6.67 3.30 16.01
N LEU A 119 -7.67 3.09 15.14
CA LEU A 119 -8.25 1.76 14.92
C LEU A 119 -7.41 0.87 14.02
N LEU A 120 -6.68 1.47 13.06
CA LEU A 120 -5.87 0.70 12.12
C LEU A 120 -4.40 0.56 12.52
N GLU A 121 -3.92 1.28 13.51
CA GLU A 121 -2.49 1.33 13.86
C GLU A 121 -1.88 -0.07 14.05
N GLU A 122 -2.43 -0.84 14.98
CA GLU A 122 -1.92 -2.20 15.26
C GLU A 122 -2.04 -3.13 14.04
N VAL A 123 -3.16 -3.03 13.32
CA VAL A 123 -3.45 -3.87 12.15
C VAL A 123 -2.47 -3.55 11.02
N MET A 124 -2.27 -2.27 10.73
CA MET A 124 -1.33 -1.81 9.71
C MET A 124 0.10 -2.20 10.04
N MET A 125 0.53 -2.00 11.28
CA MET A 125 1.88 -2.37 11.72
C MET A 125 2.12 -3.86 11.55
N ARG A 126 1.16 -4.71 11.93
CA ARG A 126 1.29 -6.17 11.80
C ARG A 126 1.47 -6.62 10.35
N GLU A 127 0.73 -6.03 9.42
CA GLU A 127 0.73 -6.42 8.01
C GLU A 127 1.87 -5.75 7.20
N LEU A 128 2.18 -4.48 7.48
CA LEU A 128 3.10 -3.70 6.67
C LEU A 128 4.56 -3.81 7.12
N ILE A 129 4.84 -4.03 8.42
CA ILE A 129 6.21 -4.18 8.90
C ILE A 129 6.95 -5.33 8.19
N PRO A 130 6.39 -6.55 8.06
CA PRO A 130 7.09 -7.63 7.37
C PRO A 130 7.40 -7.30 5.90
N MET A 131 6.56 -6.52 5.26
CA MET A 131 6.79 -6.07 3.88
C MET A 131 7.92 -5.04 3.82
N ARG A 132 7.97 -4.11 4.77
CA ARG A 132 9.04 -3.11 4.91
C ARG A 132 10.38 -3.77 5.19
N GLU A 133 10.43 -4.75 6.10
CA GLU A 133 11.66 -5.47 6.44
C GLU A 133 12.31 -6.15 5.24
N LYS A 134 11.51 -6.68 4.30
CA LYS A 134 12.03 -7.22 3.04
C LYS A 134 12.69 -6.14 2.18
N THR A 135 12.14 -4.93 2.14
CA THR A 135 12.76 -3.80 1.42
C THR A 135 14.07 -3.38 2.09
N LEU A 136 14.07 -3.24 3.41
CA LEU A 136 15.27 -2.91 4.19
C LEU A 136 16.38 -3.96 4.00
N ALA A 137 16.03 -5.26 3.97
CA ALA A 137 17.00 -6.33 3.71
C ALA A 137 17.65 -6.21 2.33
N MET A 138 16.88 -5.90 1.28
CA MET A 138 17.43 -5.67 -0.06
C MET A 138 18.32 -4.43 -0.12
N VAL A 139 17.92 -3.33 0.52
CA VAL A 139 18.73 -2.11 0.60
C VAL A 139 20.03 -2.37 1.35
N ARG A 140 19.99 -3.13 2.46
CA ARG A 140 21.17 -3.52 3.24
C ARG A 140 22.13 -4.37 2.39
N GLU A 141 21.61 -5.34 1.65
CA GLU A 141 22.39 -6.17 0.73
C GLU A 141 23.07 -5.31 -0.36
N LEU A 142 22.35 -4.34 -0.91
CA LEU A 142 22.87 -3.41 -1.93
C LEU A 142 23.91 -2.43 -1.38
N LEU A 143 23.79 -1.97 -0.15
CA LEU A 143 24.76 -1.09 0.49
C LEU A 143 26.06 -1.84 0.85
N GLY A 144 25.96 -3.14 1.10
CA GLY A 144 27.10 -3.99 1.46
C GLY A 144 27.26 -4.24 2.96
N PRO A 145 28.27 -5.04 3.37
CA PRO A 145 28.40 -5.55 4.73
C PRO A 145 28.73 -4.47 5.79
N ASP A 146 29.28 -3.34 5.36
CA ASP A 146 29.64 -2.22 6.25
C ASP A 146 28.53 -1.17 6.36
N ALA A 147 27.31 -1.48 5.87
CA ALA A 147 26.20 -0.55 5.88
C ALA A 147 25.75 -0.25 7.32
N ASP A 148 25.68 1.04 7.67
CA ASP A 148 25.04 1.51 8.89
C ASP A 148 23.51 1.39 8.77
N GLU A 149 22.84 0.89 9.82
CA GLU A 149 21.38 0.75 9.85
C GLU A 149 20.65 2.08 9.62
N ARG A 150 21.20 3.18 10.07
CA ARG A 150 20.67 4.51 9.82
C ARG A 150 20.68 4.84 8.31
N GLN A 151 21.75 4.47 7.62
CA GLN A 151 21.89 4.65 6.17
C GLN A 151 20.89 3.77 5.42
N VAL A 152 20.68 2.52 5.85
CA VAL A 152 19.67 1.61 5.28
C VAL A 152 18.29 2.24 5.36
N VAL A 153 17.90 2.75 6.54
CA VAL A 153 16.60 3.41 6.75
C VAL A 153 16.46 4.69 5.91
N PHE A 154 17.52 5.49 5.77
CA PHE A 154 17.48 6.70 4.96
C PHE A 154 17.30 6.39 3.46
N CYS A 155 18.02 5.39 2.95
CA CYS A 155 17.86 4.95 1.57
C CYS A 155 16.42 4.43 1.33
N GLU A 156 15.91 3.58 2.22
CA GLU A 156 14.53 3.08 2.12
C GLU A 156 13.51 4.22 2.12
N ALA A 157 13.62 5.17 3.04
CA ALA A 157 12.71 6.31 3.14
C ALA A 157 12.72 7.16 1.86
N CYS A 158 13.89 7.44 1.28
CA CYS A 158 14.01 8.15 0.00
C CYS A 158 13.34 7.38 -1.14
N ILE A 159 13.61 6.08 -1.26
CA ILE A 159 13.06 5.22 -2.31
C ILE A 159 11.52 5.17 -2.22
N ILE A 160 10.99 4.91 -1.04
CA ILE A 160 9.53 4.85 -0.84
C ILE A 160 8.87 6.20 -1.11
N SER A 161 9.49 7.30 -0.70
CA SER A 161 8.97 8.65 -0.97
C SER A 161 8.91 8.96 -2.46
N MET A 162 9.92 8.56 -3.24
CA MET A 162 9.92 8.71 -4.70
C MET A 162 8.82 7.89 -5.38
N CYS A 163 8.50 6.69 -4.86
CA CYS A 163 7.42 5.86 -5.39
C CYS A 163 6.03 6.42 -5.04
N VAL A 164 5.85 6.86 -3.80
CA VAL A 164 4.54 7.15 -3.22
C VAL A 164 4.04 8.56 -3.57
N HIS A 165 4.85 9.58 -3.31
CA HIS A 165 4.39 10.98 -3.40
C HIS A 165 3.90 11.38 -4.80
N PRO A 166 4.61 11.11 -5.90
CA PRO A 166 4.16 11.50 -7.24
C PRO A 166 2.85 10.82 -7.65
N LEU A 167 2.61 9.59 -7.22
CA LEU A 167 1.40 8.84 -7.53
C LEU A 167 0.19 9.33 -6.72
N ILE A 168 0.40 9.78 -5.47
CA ILE A 168 -0.62 10.49 -4.70
C ILE A 168 -1.02 11.78 -5.44
N MET A 169 -0.04 12.58 -5.88
CA MET A 169 -0.29 13.82 -6.61
C MET A 169 -1.03 13.57 -7.93
N ARG A 170 -0.63 12.54 -8.70
CA ARG A 170 -1.35 12.11 -9.90
C ARG A 170 -2.83 11.83 -9.62
N ARG A 171 -3.13 11.08 -8.55
CA ARG A 171 -4.52 10.72 -8.20
C ARG A 171 -5.33 11.91 -7.69
N LEU A 172 -4.71 12.82 -6.95
CA LEU A 172 -5.35 14.08 -6.54
C LEU A 172 -5.71 14.93 -7.76
N GLY A 173 -4.81 15.06 -8.73
CA GLY A 173 -5.06 15.78 -9.98
C GLY A 173 -6.21 15.19 -10.79
N GLN A 174 -6.36 13.86 -10.81
CA GLN A 174 -7.49 13.19 -11.48
C GLN A 174 -8.84 13.46 -10.80
N LYS A 175 -8.85 13.61 -9.47
CA LYS A 175 -10.07 13.90 -8.71
C LYS A 175 -10.46 15.39 -8.69
N THR A 176 -9.54 16.29 -9.03
CA THR A 176 -9.73 17.74 -9.03
C THR A 176 -9.36 18.34 -10.39
N PRO A 177 -10.16 18.11 -11.45
CA PRO A 177 -9.81 18.51 -12.84
C PRO A 177 -9.56 20.01 -13.01
N ASN A 178 -10.15 20.85 -12.14
CA ASN A 178 -9.97 22.30 -12.15
C ASN A 178 -8.77 22.81 -11.34
N ALA A 179 -8.13 21.95 -10.54
CA ALA A 179 -6.88 22.29 -9.92
C ALA A 179 -5.78 22.22 -10.98
N ARG A 180 -5.09 23.34 -11.22
CA ARG A 180 -3.90 23.37 -12.10
C ARG A 180 -2.72 22.64 -11.43
N MET A 181 -2.93 21.35 -11.13
CA MET A 181 -1.86 20.49 -10.65
C MET A 181 -1.05 20.03 -11.87
N PRO A 182 0.28 20.18 -11.87
CA PRO A 182 1.08 19.64 -12.94
C PRO A 182 0.90 18.12 -13.02
N VAL A 183 0.70 17.57 -14.21
CA VAL A 183 0.74 16.13 -14.44
C VAL A 183 2.20 15.72 -14.25
N ILE A 184 2.49 15.10 -13.10
CA ILE A 184 3.86 14.70 -12.74
C ILE A 184 4.20 13.35 -13.39
N VAL A 185 3.21 12.47 -13.56
CA VAL A 185 3.38 11.12 -14.10
C VAL A 185 2.27 10.84 -15.11
N ASP A 186 2.58 10.96 -16.38
CA ASP A 186 1.71 10.61 -17.51
C ASP A 186 1.96 9.19 -18.01
N ASP A 187 3.23 8.74 -17.99
CA ASP A 187 3.67 7.38 -18.31
C ASP A 187 4.21 6.71 -17.05
N LEU A 188 3.46 5.72 -16.56
CA LEU A 188 3.80 5.01 -15.32
C LEU A 188 5.04 4.13 -15.48
N ASP A 189 5.19 3.47 -16.63
CA ASP A 189 6.30 2.54 -16.88
C ASP A 189 7.61 3.29 -17.02
N ALA A 190 7.62 4.38 -17.82
CA ALA A 190 8.78 5.25 -17.94
C ALA A 190 9.18 5.88 -16.61
N PHE A 191 8.18 6.29 -15.79
CA PHE A 191 8.43 6.82 -14.47
C PHE A 191 9.00 5.75 -13.52
N ALA A 192 8.44 4.53 -13.53
CA ALA A 192 8.94 3.42 -12.71
C ALA A 192 10.40 3.09 -13.06
N ASP A 193 10.74 3.02 -14.34
CA ASP A 193 12.12 2.82 -14.79
C ASP A 193 13.06 3.93 -14.34
N HIS A 194 12.60 5.18 -14.37
CA HIS A 194 13.37 6.31 -13.88
C HIS A 194 13.64 6.20 -12.36
N VAL A 195 12.60 5.94 -11.58
CA VAL A 195 12.71 5.79 -10.11
C VAL A 195 13.67 4.67 -9.75
N VAL A 196 13.57 3.52 -10.41
CA VAL A 196 14.46 2.37 -10.15
C VAL A 196 15.92 2.73 -10.43
N ARG A 197 16.21 3.34 -11.58
CA ARG A 197 17.58 3.77 -11.92
C ARG A 197 18.13 4.77 -10.92
N PHE A 198 17.32 5.76 -10.54
CA PHE A 198 17.71 6.79 -9.57
C PHE A 198 17.95 6.17 -8.18
N ALA A 199 17.07 5.27 -7.73
CA ALA A 199 17.21 4.58 -6.46
C ALA A 199 18.50 3.74 -6.40
N LEU A 200 18.78 2.93 -7.42
CA LEU A 200 19.99 2.11 -7.48
C LEU A 200 21.25 2.99 -7.52
N ALA A 201 21.26 4.05 -8.32
CA ALA A 201 22.39 4.99 -8.36
C ALA A 201 22.61 5.65 -6.99
N GLY A 202 21.54 6.07 -6.31
CA GLY A 202 21.60 6.65 -4.97
C GLY A 202 22.14 5.69 -3.92
N ILE A 203 21.68 4.44 -3.92
CA ILE A 203 22.19 3.39 -3.03
C ILE A 203 23.68 3.15 -3.28
N HIS A 204 24.10 3.01 -4.55
CA HIS A 204 25.50 2.79 -4.91
C HIS A 204 26.39 3.96 -4.51
N ALA A 205 25.94 5.20 -4.71
CA ALA A 205 26.66 6.40 -4.29
C ALA A 205 26.76 6.55 -2.76
N SER A 206 25.82 5.93 -2.04
CA SER A 206 25.76 5.95 -0.58
C SER A 206 26.60 4.85 0.07
N ARG A 207 27.20 3.93 -0.70
CA ARG A 207 28.11 2.90 -0.15
C ARG A 207 29.30 3.58 0.54
N THR A 208 29.56 3.18 1.76
CA THR A 208 30.81 3.58 2.44
C THR A 208 31.99 2.94 1.69
N PRO A 209 33.01 3.71 1.27
CA PRO A 209 34.21 3.10 0.69
C PRO A 209 34.79 2.10 1.67
N ALA A 210 35.11 0.89 1.18
CA ALA A 210 35.82 -0.09 2.00
C ALA A 210 37.03 0.61 2.64
N ARG A 211 37.15 0.54 3.97
CA ARG A 211 38.35 1.04 4.66
C ARG A 211 39.53 0.29 4.08
N ALA A 212 40.41 1.00 3.36
CA ALA A 212 41.67 0.44 2.93
C ALA A 212 42.43 -0.04 4.19
N SER A 213 42.62 -1.35 4.30
CA SER A 213 43.39 -2.01 5.36
C SER A 213 44.86 -1.77 5.16
#